data_c5515a1f89ee00bc93e9f9b3ba1e96c8
#
_entry.id   c5515a1f89ee00bc93e9f9b3ba1e96c8
#
_cell.length_a   1.000
_cell.length_b   1.000
_cell.length_c   1.000
_cell.angle_alpha   90.00
_cell.angle_beta   90.00
_cell.angle_gamma   90.00
#
_symmetry.space_group_name_H-M   'P 1'
#
loop_
_entity.id
_entity.type
_entity.pdbx_description
1 polymer ?
#
loop_
_entity_poly.entity_id
_entity_poly.type
_entity_poly.pdbx_seq_one_letter_code
_entity_poly.pdbx_strand_id
1 'polypeptide(L)'
;LFRSYPMEDQSWINFRLDAISRVVDQITKAVKADGKAISAAVFPGPSMAKKMVRQDWGNWSLDAYFPMIYNGFYYEGPEWIGRSVQESVKTVDGRAKVYAGLMFPDIKNDFEKALDEAFDNGASGVSFFDGPSDEYLHQFKAYLDKKGLKTE
;
A
#
# COMPACT_ATOMS: atom_id res chain seq x y z
N LEU A 1 1.44 35.21 -1.55
CA LEU A 1 2.30 35.07 -2.72
C LEU A 1 3.51 34.25 -2.33
N PHE A 2 3.62 33.07 -2.95
CA PHE A 2 4.73 32.16 -2.71
C PHE A 2 6.04 32.81 -3.18
N ARG A 3 6.96 33.05 -2.26
CA ARG A 3 8.30 33.58 -2.55
C ARG A 3 9.30 32.48 -2.90
N SER A 4 8.89 31.22 -2.78
CA SER A 4 9.67 30.00 -3.08
C SER A 4 8.82 29.03 -3.89
N TYR A 5 9.46 28.00 -4.44
CA TYR A 5 8.72 26.90 -5.07
C TYR A 5 7.77 26.24 -4.05
N PRO A 6 6.46 26.11 -4.35
CA PRO A 6 5.49 25.54 -3.39
C PRO A 6 5.84 24.13 -2.92
N MET A 7 6.65 23.42 -3.70
CA MET A 7 7.12 22.05 -3.36
C MET A 7 8.22 22.04 -2.29
N GLU A 8 8.84 23.20 -2.02
CA GLU A 8 9.92 23.38 -1.03
C GLU A 8 9.45 24.19 0.19
N ASP A 9 8.29 24.85 0.09
CA ASP A 9 7.71 25.59 1.20
C ASP A 9 7.13 24.62 2.25
N GLN A 10 7.80 24.56 3.40
CA GLN A 10 7.44 23.63 4.46
C GLN A 10 6.05 23.92 5.06
N SER A 11 5.65 25.19 5.12
CA SER A 11 4.33 25.58 5.62
C SER A 11 3.22 25.07 4.69
N TRP A 12 3.43 25.20 3.37
CA TRP A 12 2.52 24.69 2.36
C TRP A 12 2.47 23.15 2.35
N ILE A 13 3.62 22.48 2.49
CA ILE A 13 3.71 21.04 2.60
C ILE A 13 2.91 20.57 3.82
N ASN A 14 3.14 21.14 4.98
CA ASN A 14 2.45 20.79 6.22
C ASN A 14 0.94 21.04 6.10
N PHE A 15 0.53 22.20 5.58
CA PHE A 15 -0.88 22.48 5.34
C PHE A 15 -1.58 21.41 4.51
N ARG A 16 -0.95 20.92 3.44
CA ARG A 16 -1.51 19.87 2.58
C ARG A 16 -1.55 18.50 3.27
N LEU A 17 -0.51 18.14 4.01
CA LEU A 17 -0.48 16.90 4.82
C LEU A 17 -1.62 16.91 5.84
N ASP A 18 -1.76 18.01 6.59
CA ASP A 18 -2.78 18.17 7.60
C ASP A 18 -4.19 18.20 7.01
N ALA A 19 -4.38 18.84 5.85
CA ALA A 19 -5.66 18.90 5.19
C ALA A 19 -6.17 17.51 4.78
N ILE A 20 -5.31 16.71 4.16
CA ILE A 20 -5.66 15.33 3.77
C ILE A 20 -5.90 14.46 5.02
N SER A 21 -5.00 14.52 5.99
CA SER A 21 -5.11 13.70 7.22
C SER A 21 -6.37 14.03 8.02
N ARG A 22 -6.78 15.29 8.08
CA ARG A 22 -8.05 15.69 8.73
C ARG A 22 -9.29 15.11 8.06
N VAL A 23 -9.32 15.07 6.73
CA VAL A 23 -10.44 14.46 5.99
C VAL A 23 -10.49 12.97 6.27
N VAL A 24 -9.34 12.28 6.20
CA VAL A 24 -9.26 10.84 6.50
C VAL A 24 -9.69 10.55 7.94
N ASP A 25 -9.25 11.37 8.90
CA ASP A 25 -9.64 11.23 10.32
C ASP A 25 -11.16 11.38 10.53
N GLN A 26 -11.79 12.36 9.88
CA GLN A 26 -13.25 12.55 9.95
C GLN A 26 -14.01 11.35 9.39
N ILE A 27 -13.60 10.84 8.21
CA ILE A 27 -14.21 9.65 7.61
C ILE A 27 -14.00 8.43 8.50
N THR A 28 -12.77 8.25 9.01
CA THR A 28 -12.43 7.14 9.91
C THR A 28 -13.31 7.14 11.17
N LYS A 29 -13.48 8.29 11.80
CA LYS A 29 -14.35 8.42 12.98
C LYS A 29 -15.80 8.08 12.68
N ALA A 30 -16.32 8.55 11.55
CA ALA A 30 -17.69 8.26 11.15
C ALA A 30 -17.90 6.75 10.90
N VAL A 31 -17.01 6.11 10.14
CA VAL A 31 -17.10 4.68 9.83
C VAL A 31 -16.96 3.81 11.08
N LYS A 32 -15.99 4.14 11.95
CA LYS A 32 -15.77 3.40 13.20
C LYS A 32 -16.90 3.59 14.22
N ALA A 33 -17.58 4.72 14.20
CA ALA A 33 -18.78 4.92 15.05
C ALA A 33 -19.90 3.93 14.71
N ASP A 34 -19.97 3.48 13.45
CA ASP A 34 -20.91 2.44 13.01
C ASP A 34 -20.36 1.00 13.20
N GLY A 35 -19.25 0.84 13.90
CA GLY A 35 -18.63 -0.46 14.18
C GLY A 35 -18.04 -1.14 12.94
N LYS A 36 -17.72 -0.38 11.87
CA LYS A 36 -17.20 -0.91 10.62
C LYS A 36 -15.69 -0.71 10.50
N ALA A 37 -15.04 -1.64 9.81
CA ALA A 37 -13.64 -1.50 9.43
C ALA A 37 -13.49 -0.52 8.26
N ILE A 38 -12.33 0.14 8.20
CA ILE A 38 -11.99 1.09 7.14
C ILE A 38 -10.60 0.80 6.60
N SER A 39 -10.48 0.82 5.29
CA SER A 39 -9.20 0.66 4.59
C SER A 39 -9.00 1.75 3.53
N ALA A 40 -7.78 1.88 3.04
CA ALA A 40 -7.49 2.78 1.92
C ALA A 40 -6.45 2.18 0.97
N ALA A 41 -6.68 2.38 -0.34
CA ALA A 41 -5.63 2.31 -1.33
C ALA A 41 -4.77 3.58 -1.21
N VAL A 42 -3.46 3.40 -1.11
CA VAL A 42 -2.51 4.49 -0.87
C VAL A 42 -1.32 4.41 -1.84
N PHE A 43 -0.61 5.50 -2.02
CA PHE A 43 0.64 5.47 -2.78
C PHE A 43 1.67 4.55 -2.12
N PRO A 44 2.53 3.89 -2.92
CA PRO A 44 3.50 2.93 -2.41
C PRO A 44 4.56 3.63 -1.54
N GLY A 45 4.94 2.97 -0.46
CA GLY A 45 5.93 3.47 0.49
C GLY A 45 5.50 4.76 1.21
N PRO A 46 5.44 4.77 2.55
CA PRO A 46 5.01 5.95 3.31
C PRO A 46 5.80 7.22 2.99
N SER A 47 7.12 7.09 2.84
CA SER A 47 8.01 8.21 2.51
C SER A 47 7.72 8.79 1.12
N MET A 48 7.52 7.92 0.12
CA MET A 48 7.19 8.33 -1.23
C MET A 48 5.81 9.00 -1.28
N ALA A 49 4.80 8.38 -0.67
CA ALA A 49 3.43 8.90 -0.61
C ALA A 49 3.38 10.31 0.02
N LYS A 50 4.10 10.50 1.11
CA LYS A 50 4.21 11.79 1.79
C LYS A 50 4.84 12.86 0.90
N LYS A 51 5.91 12.51 0.19
CA LYS A 51 6.64 13.43 -0.69
C LYS A 51 5.87 13.77 -1.96
N MET A 52 5.33 12.77 -2.65
CA MET A 52 4.73 12.95 -3.98
C MET A 52 3.29 13.48 -3.91
N VAL A 53 2.47 12.92 -3.05
CA VAL A 53 1.02 13.19 -3.03
C VAL A 53 0.50 13.71 -1.69
N ARG A 54 1.38 13.96 -0.73
CA ARG A 54 1.04 14.46 0.62
C ARG A 54 0.13 13.51 1.41
N GLN A 55 0.20 12.23 1.13
CA GLN A 55 -0.43 11.18 1.93
C GLN A 55 0.50 10.80 3.09
N ASP A 56 0.18 11.24 4.30
CA ASP A 56 0.88 10.84 5.54
C ASP A 56 0.21 9.60 6.16
N TRP A 57 -0.07 8.61 5.32
CA TRP A 57 -0.91 7.48 5.66
C TRP A 57 -0.31 6.59 6.77
N GLY A 58 0.98 6.61 6.97
CA GLY A 58 1.60 5.92 8.10
C GLY A 58 1.11 6.41 9.47
N ASN A 59 0.54 7.62 9.53
CA ASN A 59 -0.02 8.23 10.74
C ASN A 59 -1.57 8.17 10.80
N TRP A 60 -2.23 7.58 9.80
CA TRP A 60 -3.68 7.44 9.82
C TRP A 60 -4.11 6.24 10.68
N SER A 61 -5.35 6.27 11.20
CA SER A 61 -5.88 5.24 12.12
C SER A 61 -6.82 4.26 11.40
N LEU A 62 -6.41 3.77 10.22
CA LEU A 62 -7.17 2.79 9.45
C LEU A 62 -6.91 1.36 9.96
N ASP A 63 -7.76 0.43 9.57
CA ASP A 63 -7.63 -1.00 9.92
C ASP A 63 -6.78 -1.77 8.90
N ALA A 64 -6.72 -1.28 7.66
CA ALA A 64 -5.88 -1.86 6.62
C ALA A 64 -5.42 -0.82 5.58
N TYR A 65 -4.27 -1.07 4.98
CA TYR A 65 -3.70 -0.29 3.89
C TYR A 65 -3.42 -1.19 2.69
N PHE A 66 -3.69 -0.66 1.51
CA PHE A 66 -3.42 -1.28 0.21
C PHE A 66 -2.47 -0.37 -0.59
N PRO A 67 -1.17 -0.33 -0.25
CA PRO A 67 -0.20 0.44 -1.03
C PRO A 67 -0.13 -0.09 -2.46
N MET A 68 -0.32 0.79 -3.44
CA MET A 68 -0.33 0.49 -4.87
C MET A 68 1.10 0.29 -5.38
N ILE A 69 1.71 -0.86 -5.08
CA ILE A 69 3.10 -1.19 -5.40
C ILE A 69 3.19 -1.71 -6.85
N TYR A 70 2.88 -0.84 -7.80
CA TYR A 70 2.88 -1.12 -9.24
C TYR A 70 4.30 -0.92 -9.78
N ASN A 71 5.17 -1.92 -9.58
CA ASN A 71 6.60 -1.81 -9.84
C ASN A 71 6.93 -1.39 -11.29
N GLY A 72 6.22 -1.89 -12.29
CA GLY A 72 6.42 -1.49 -13.68
C GLY A 72 6.11 -0.01 -13.92
N PHE A 73 5.12 0.56 -13.23
CA PHE A 73 4.80 1.99 -13.31
C PHE A 73 5.94 2.89 -12.83
N TYR A 74 6.76 2.39 -11.91
CA TYR A 74 7.93 3.10 -11.37
C TYR A 74 9.25 2.66 -12.00
N TYR A 75 9.20 1.83 -13.05
CA TYR A 75 10.39 1.27 -13.73
C TYR A 75 11.30 0.47 -12.80
N GLU A 76 10.70 -0.22 -11.83
CA GLU A 76 11.38 -1.03 -10.82
C GLU A 76 11.15 -2.52 -11.04
N GLY A 77 12.08 -3.35 -10.58
CA GLY A 77 11.93 -4.81 -10.57
C GLY A 77 11.12 -5.34 -9.40
N PRO A 78 10.85 -6.66 -9.36
CA PRO A 78 10.07 -7.29 -8.29
C PRO A 78 10.62 -7.03 -6.88
N GLU A 79 11.93 -6.88 -6.72
CA GLU A 79 12.59 -6.62 -5.42
C GLU A 79 12.15 -5.29 -4.79
N TRP A 80 11.65 -4.36 -5.60
CA TRP A 80 11.09 -3.11 -5.08
C TRP A 80 9.77 -3.34 -4.33
N ILE A 81 9.03 -4.40 -4.69
CA ILE A 81 7.82 -4.81 -3.98
C ILE A 81 8.18 -5.09 -2.52
N GLY A 82 9.21 -5.90 -2.28
CA GLY A 82 9.68 -6.24 -0.95
C GLY A 82 10.11 -5.02 -0.14
N ARG A 83 10.92 -4.13 -0.74
CA ARG A 83 11.34 -2.89 -0.07
C ARG A 83 10.14 -2.00 0.33
N SER A 84 9.17 -1.85 -0.57
CA SER A 84 7.98 -1.04 -0.33
C SER A 84 7.07 -1.65 0.73
N VAL A 85 6.90 -2.97 0.73
CA VAL A 85 6.14 -3.69 1.78
C VAL A 85 6.85 -3.54 3.12
N GLN A 86 8.15 -3.78 3.19
CA GLN A 86 8.92 -3.69 4.43
C GLN A 86 8.82 -2.28 5.06
N GLU A 87 8.97 -1.22 4.26
CA GLU A 87 8.79 0.17 4.72
C GLU A 87 7.37 0.37 5.27
N SER A 88 6.36 -0.13 4.55
CA SER A 88 4.95 -0.01 4.91
C SER A 88 4.66 -0.70 6.24
N VAL A 89 5.04 -1.96 6.38
CA VAL A 89 4.84 -2.77 7.59
C VAL A 89 5.55 -2.15 8.78
N LYS A 90 6.80 -1.72 8.60
CA LYS A 90 7.57 -1.05 9.65
C LYS A 90 6.91 0.26 10.11
N THR A 91 6.37 1.04 9.17
CA THR A 91 5.74 2.33 9.50
C THR A 91 4.40 2.14 10.21
N VAL A 92 3.63 1.14 9.80
CA VAL A 92 2.34 0.81 10.43
C VAL A 92 2.53 0.18 11.82
N ASP A 93 3.64 -0.52 12.05
CA ASP A 93 4.06 -1.07 13.34
C ASP A 93 2.95 -1.86 14.06
N GLY A 94 2.34 -2.80 13.35
CA GLY A 94 1.28 -3.68 13.87
C GLY A 94 -0.07 -3.01 14.14
N ARG A 95 -0.23 -1.69 13.91
CA ARG A 95 -1.48 -0.95 14.15
C ARG A 95 -2.56 -1.27 13.12
N ALA A 96 -2.19 -1.77 11.95
CA ALA A 96 -3.09 -2.12 10.86
C ALA A 96 -2.49 -3.21 9.98
N LYS A 97 -3.32 -3.86 9.17
CA LYS A 97 -2.86 -4.82 8.15
C LYS A 97 -2.33 -4.09 6.92
N VAL A 98 -1.31 -4.64 6.27
CA VAL A 98 -0.77 -4.16 4.99
C VAL A 98 -0.97 -5.23 3.93
N TYR A 99 -1.72 -4.92 2.90
CA TYR A 99 -1.94 -5.78 1.73
C TYR A 99 -1.22 -5.19 0.52
N ALA A 100 -0.26 -5.89 -0.05
CA ALA A 100 0.47 -5.38 -1.21
C ALA A 100 -0.46 -5.28 -2.43
N GLY A 101 -0.71 -4.08 -2.92
CA GLY A 101 -1.42 -3.83 -4.17
C GLY A 101 -0.48 -4.03 -5.35
N LEU A 102 -0.72 -5.04 -6.18
CA LEU A 102 0.14 -5.43 -7.28
C LEU A 102 -0.59 -5.22 -8.61
N MET A 103 0.11 -4.66 -9.59
CA MET A 103 -0.37 -4.56 -10.97
C MET A 103 -0.06 -5.88 -11.68
N PHE A 104 -1.10 -6.64 -12.01
CA PHE A 104 -0.92 -7.98 -12.56
C PHE A 104 -0.08 -8.02 -13.84
N PRO A 105 -0.28 -7.15 -14.85
CA PRO A 105 0.56 -7.12 -16.05
C PRO A 105 2.06 -6.94 -15.79
N ASP A 106 2.42 -6.24 -14.71
CA ASP A 106 3.83 -5.97 -14.38
C ASP A 106 4.54 -7.19 -13.81
N ILE A 107 3.79 -8.07 -13.14
CA ILE A 107 4.35 -9.21 -12.38
C ILE A 107 4.11 -10.58 -13.02
N LYS A 108 3.33 -10.67 -14.09
CA LYS A 108 2.92 -11.96 -14.67
C LYS A 108 4.08 -12.90 -15.02
N ASN A 109 5.23 -12.34 -15.45
CA ASN A 109 6.41 -13.13 -15.81
C ASN A 109 7.27 -13.54 -14.60
N ASP A 110 7.12 -12.82 -13.48
CA ASP A 110 7.84 -13.03 -12.22
C ASP A 110 6.87 -13.26 -11.05
N PHE A 111 5.73 -13.93 -11.32
CA PHE A 111 4.59 -13.98 -10.44
C PHE A 111 4.93 -14.54 -9.04
N GLU A 112 5.54 -15.73 -8.96
CA GLU A 112 5.95 -16.31 -7.67
C GLU A 112 6.95 -15.41 -6.94
N LYS A 113 7.92 -14.83 -7.67
CA LYS A 113 8.90 -13.91 -7.09
C LYS A 113 8.24 -12.66 -6.50
N ALA A 114 7.27 -12.07 -7.21
CA ALA A 114 6.53 -10.92 -6.71
C ALA A 114 5.74 -11.25 -5.43
N LEU A 115 5.18 -12.47 -5.35
CA LEU A 115 4.50 -12.97 -4.15
C LEU A 115 5.49 -13.20 -3.01
N ASP A 116 6.64 -13.82 -3.27
CA ASP A 116 7.70 -14.01 -2.27
C ASP A 116 8.15 -12.66 -1.71
N GLU A 117 8.41 -11.67 -2.57
CA GLU A 117 8.78 -10.31 -2.15
C GLU A 117 7.70 -9.66 -1.27
N ALA A 118 6.42 -9.88 -1.55
CA ALA A 118 5.35 -9.35 -0.72
C ALA A 118 5.27 -10.05 0.64
N PHE A 119 5.15 -11.39 0.65
CA PHE A 119 4.88 -12.14 1.86
C PHE A 119 6.10 -12.26 2.78
N ASP A 120 7.30 -12.48 2.25
CA ASP A 120 8.53 -12.60 3.03
C ASP A 120 8.94 -11.26 3.70
N ASN A 121 8.41 -10.13 3.20
CA ASN A 121 8.58 -8.81 3.80
C ASN A 121 7.39 -8.36 4.68
N GLY A 122 6.47 -9.27 4.99
CA GLY A 122 5.46 -9.09 6.04
C GLY A 122 4.11 -8.57 5.56
N ALA A 123 3.79 -8.62 4.26
CA ALA A 123 2.44 -8.33 3.81
C ALA A 123 1.44 -9.32 4.44
N SER A 124 0.29 -8.81 4.88
CA SER A 124 -0.83 -9.62 5.37
C SER A 124 -1.57 -10.35 4.26
N GLY A 125 -1.32 -9.97 3.02
CA GLY A 125 -1.91 -10.50 1.81
C GLY A 125 -1.59 -9.64 0.61
N VAL A 126 -2.19 -9.98 -0.55
CA VAL A 126 -2.04 -9.22 -1.79
C VAL A 126 -3.40 -8.84 -2.36
N SER A 127 -3.42 -7.76 -3.14
CA SER A 127 -4.56 -7.32 -3.95
C SER A 127 -4.08 -7.09 -5.38
N PHE A 128 -4.74 -7.71 -6.35
CA PHE A 128 -4.37 -7.54 -7.75
C PHE A 128 -5.20 -6.45 -8.40
N PHE A 129 -4.54 -5.53 -9.09
CA PHE A 129 -5.15 -4.60 -10.02
C PHE A 129 -4.96 -5.12 -11.46
N ASP A 130 -5.99 -4.96 -12.30
CA ASP A 130 -6.07 -5.54 -13.64
C ASP A 130 -5.97 -7.08 -13.58
N GLY A 131 -7.06 -7.68 -13.12
CA GLY A 131 -7.15 -9.01 -12.54
C GLY A 131 -6.48 -10.14 -13.31
N PRO A 132 -5.87 -11.09 -12.61
CA PRO A 132 -5.30 -12.30 -13.20
C PRO A 132 -6.37 -13.18 -13.85
N SER A 133 -5.97 -13.95 -14.88
CA SER A 133 -6.82 -14.99 -15.44
C SER A 133 -7.03 -16.13 -14.43
N ASP A 134 -8.01 -17.00 -14.69
CA ASP A 134 -8.28 -18.19 -13.87
C ASP A 134 -7.04 -19.07 -13.66
N GLU A 135 -6.18 -19.19 -14.68
CA GLU A 135 -4.91 -19.91 -14.59
C GLU A 135 -4.01 -19.35 -13.47
N TYR A 136 -3.84 -18.03 -13.41
CA TYR A 136 -3.02 -17.41 -12.37
C TYR A 136 -3.69 -17.41 -10.99
N LEU A 137 -5.02 -17.42 -10.94
CA LEU A 137 -5.74 -17.62 -9.67
C LEU A 137 -5.50 -19.04 -9.13
N HIS A 138 -5.45 -20.05 -10.00
CA HIS A 138 -5.05 -21.41 -9.60
C HIS A 138 -3.59 -21.46 -9.13
N GLN A 139 -2.67 -20.80 -9.85
CA GLN A 139 -1.26 -20.71 -9.44
C GLN A 139 -1.13 -20.01 -8.09
N PHE A 140 -1.87 -18.92 -7.87
CA PHE A 140 -1.89 -18.20 -6.60
C PHE A 140 -2.37 -19.10 -5.45
N LYS A 141 -3.45 -19.83 -5.66
CA LYS A 141 -3.96 -20.79 -4.67
C LYS A 141 -2.91 -21.86 -4.34
N ALA A 142 -2.31 -22.47 -5.36
CA ALA A 142 -1.24 -23.45 -5.17
C ALA A 142 -0.04 -22.87 -4.41
N TYR A 143 0.32 -21.61 -4.69
CA TYR A 143 1.35 -20.88 -3.96
C TYR A 143 1.00 -20.73 -2.49
N LEU A 144 -0.22 -20.31 -2.16
CA LEU A 144 -0.68 -20.15 -0.77
C LEU A 144 -0.65 -21.49 -0.02
N ASP A 145 -1.11 -22.56 -0.65
CA ASP A 145 -1.08 -23.92 -0.08
C ASP A 145 0.37 -24.36 0.20
N LYS A 146 1.29 -24.15 -0.75
CA LYS A 146 2.74 -24.45 -0.63
C LYS A 146 3.40 -23.69 0.53
N LYS A 147 3.02 -22.43 0.74
CA LYS A 147 3.56 -21.58 1.82
C LYS A 147 2.82 -21.77 3.15
N GLY A 148 1.76 -22.56 3.21
CA GLY A 148 0.92 -22.73 4.40
C GLY A 148 0.13 -21.48 4.78
N LEU A 149 -0.10 -20.58 3.83
CA LEU A 149 -0.89 -19.37 3.99
C LEU A 149 -2.37 -19.68 3.79
N LYS A 150 -3.23 -19.11 4.62
CA LYS A 150 -4.69 -19.35 4.52
C LYS A 150 -5.34 -18.25 3.68
N THR A 151 -6.31 -18.65 2.86
CA THR A 151 -7.32 -17.73 2.32
C THR A 151 -8.36 -17.47 3.42
N GLU A 152 -8.45 -16.22 3.87
CA GLU A 152 -9.57 -15.79 4.74
C GLU A 152 -10.83 -15.54 3.91
#